data_0452b90e28d25f5458970abfbbd46a91
#
_entry.id   0452b90e28d25f5458970abfbbd46a91
#
_cell.length_a   1.000
_cell.length_b   1.000
_cell.length_c   1.000
_cell.angle_alpha   90.00
_cell.angle_beta   90.00
_cell.angle_gamma   90.00
#
_symmetry.space_group_name_H-M   'P 1'
#
loop_
_entity.id
_entity.type
_entity.pdbx_description
1 polymer ?
#
loop_
_entity_poly.entity_id
_entity_poly.type
_entity_poly.pdbx_seq_one_letter_code
_entity_poly.pdbx_strand_id
1 'polypeptide(L)'
;MADIRKEQERDELHRAIWAIADELRGAVDGWDFKNYVLGTMFYRYISENLCNYINAGEIEAGNADFDYAKLSDEEAEEAREGLVQEKGFFILPSELFCNVRARAAGDENLNETLETVFRHIEGSAQGSESEGSFAGLFDDYDVNSNKLGATVAKRNEKLVKLLNGVADMKLGDVKDHQIDAFGDAYEYLMTMYASNAG
;
A
#
# COMPACT_ATOMS: atom_id res chain seq x y z
N MET A 1 -6.04 16.84 -25.40
CA MET A 1 -6.63 16.80 -24.04
C MET A 1 -6.16 15.58 -23.24
N ALA A 2 -6.13 14.36 -23.80
CA ALA A 2 -5.62 13.17 -23.08
C ALA A 2 -4.14 13.29 -22.67
N ASP A 3 -3.28 13.84 -23.52
CA ASP A 3 -1.84 14.00 -23.23
C ASP A 3 -1.58 14.98 -22.07
N ILE A 4 -2.34 16.08 -22.00
CA ILE A 4 -2.23 17.06 -20.92
C ILE A 4 -2.65 16.43 -19.58
N ARG A 5 -3.70 15.60 -19.59
CA ARG A 5 -4.13 14.90 -18.39
C ARG A 5 -3.07 13.90 -17.89
N LYS A 6 -2.46 13.15 -18.80
CA LYS A 6 -1.36 12.24 -18.46
C LYS A 6 -0.17 12.94 -17.84
N GLU A 7 0.23 14.08 -18.41
CA GLU A 7 1.32 14.90 -17.85
C GLU A 7 0.97 15.41 -16.46
N GLN A 8 -0.25 15.90 -16.27
CA GLN A 8 -0.71 16.38 -14.96
C GLN A 8 -0.72 15.26 -13.90
N GLU A 9 -1.22 14.07 -14.24
CA GLU A 9 -1.23 12.92 -13.34
C GLU A 9 0.19 12.49 -12.95
N ARG A 10 1.13 12.47 -13.90
CA ARG A 10 2.55 12.19 -13.63
C ARG A 10 3.19 13.23 -12.73
N ASP A 11 2.96 14.50 -13.00
CA ASP A 11 3.51 15.59 -12.20
C ASP A 11 2.98 15.59 -10.77
N GLU A 12 1.70 15.26 -10.58
CA GLU A 12 1.12 15.09 -9.26
C GLU A 12 1.73 13.91 -8.51
N LEU A 13 1.91 12.77 -9.18
CA LEU A 13 2.57 11.60 -8.62
C LEU A 13 4.02 11.88 -8.22
N HIS A 14 4.79 12.50 -9.10
CA HIS A 14 6.20 12.85 -8.84
C HIS A 14 6.32 13.84 -7.68
N ARG A 15 5.44 14.83 -7.57
CA ARG A 15 5.41 15.75 -6.43
C ARG A 15 5.09 15.05 -5.11
N ALA A 16 4.16 14.10 -5.13
CA ALA A 16 3.83 13.31 -3.95
C ALA A 16 5.01 12.44 -3.49
N ILE A 17 5.74 11.82 -4.43
CA ILE A 17 6.96 11.07 -4.13
C ILE A 17 8.04 11.98 -3.53
N TRP A 18 8.25 13.17 -4.08
CA TRP A 18 9.19 14.15 -3.54
C TRP A 18 8.81 14.61 -2.12
N ALA A 19 7.53 14.81 -1.84
CA ALA A 19 7.06 15.18 -0.51
C ALA A 19 7.40 14.09 0.52
N ILE A 20 7.25 12.81 0.17
CA ILE A 20 7.66 11.69 1.03
C ILE A 20 9.18 11.69 1.18
N ALA A 21 9.94 11.92 0.11
CA ALA A 21 11.40 11.97 0.15
C ALA A 21 11.90 13.06 1.10
N ASP A 22 11.26 14.23 1.10
CA ASP A 22 11.60 15.31 2.02
C ASP A 22 11.32 14.94 3.48
N GLU A 23 10.21 14.26 3.75
CA GLU A 23 9.85 13.78 5.09
C GLU A 23 10.81 12.72 5.63
N LEU A 24 11.38 11.89 4.75
CA LEU A 24 12.32 10.81 5.10
C LEU A 24 13.79 11.22 4.89
N ARG A 25 14.06 12.47 4.53
CA ARG A 25 15.42 12.96 4.23
C ARG A 25 16.38 12.70 5.39
N GLY A 26 17.54 12.10 5.05
CA GLY A 26 18.61 11.78 5.99
C GLY A 26 18.34 10.55 6.86
N ALA A 27 17.18 9.90 6.75
CA ALA A 27 16.85 8.69 7.50
C ALA A 27 17.07 7.42 6.66
N VAL A 28 16.72 7.48 5.37
CA VAL A 28 16.74 6.32 4.47
C VAL A 28 17.54 6.66 3.22
N ASP A 29 18.43 5.77 2.79
CA ASP A 29 19.13 5.95 1.53
C ASP A 29 18.19 5.71 0.32
N GLY A 30 18.65 6.12 -0.86
CA GLY A 30 17.80 6.13 -2.04
C GLY A 30 17.23 4.78 -2.44
N TRP A 31 17.99 3.72 -2.24
CA TRP A 31 17.56 2.37 -2.60
C TRP A 31 16.45 1.85 -1.68
N ASP A 32 16.62 2.01 -0.37
CA ASP A 32 15.63 1.61 0.61
C ASP A 32 14.35 2.46 0.50
N PHE A 33 14.50 3.76 0.25
CA PHE A 33 13.37 4.66 0.03
C PHE A 33 12.44 4.16 -1.09
N LYS A 34 13.02 3.75 -2.22
CA LYS A 34 12.26 3.17 -3.33
C LYS A 34 11.41 1.99 -2.86
N ASN A 35 11.99 1.06 -2.12
CA ASN A 35 11.31 -0.13 -1.64
C ASN A 35 10.16 0.21 -0.68
N TYR A 36 10.37 1.15 0.23
CA TYR A 36 9.31 1.62 1.14
C TYR A 36 8.14 2.27 0.39
N VAL A 37 8.41 3.15 -0.56
CA VAL A 37 7.35 3.81 -1.33
C VAL A 37 6.57 2.81 -2.17
N LEU A 38 7.25 1.97 -2.94
CA LEU A 38 6.59 0.98 -3.81
C LEU A 38 5.83 -0.06 -3.02
N GLY A 39 6.38 -0.55 -1.90
CA GLY A 39 5.69 -1.51 -1.03
C GLY A 39 4.44 -0.90 -0.40
N THR A 40 4.49 0.35 0.04
CA THR A 40 3.33 1.04 0.61
C THR A 40 2.27 1.34 -0.46
N MET A 41 2.66 1.76 -1.66
CA MET A 41 1.75 1.94 -2.79
C MET A 41 1.07 0.62 -3.15
N PHE A 42 1.82 -0.46 -3.20
CA PHE A 42 1.27 -1.78 -3.51
C PHE A 42 0.28 -2.24 -2.42
N TYR A 43 0.62 -2.09 -1.15
CA TYR A 43 -0.27 -2.37 -0.03
C TYR A 43 -1.60 -1.59 -0.14
N ARG A 44 -1.53 -0.29 -0.42
CA ARG A 44 -2.73 0.52 -0.66
C ARG A 44 -3.54 -0.01 -1.85
N TYR A 45 -2.88 -0.30 -2.97
CA TYR A 45 -3.54 -0.77 -4.19
C TYR A 45 -4.31 -2.07 -3.98
N ILE A 46 -3.68 -3.09 -3.39
CA ILE A 46 -4.35 -4.39 -3.16
C ILE A 46 -5.49 -4.27 -2.14
N SER A 47 -5.32 -3.42 -1.12
CA SER A 47 -6.37 -3.14 -0.13
C SER A 47 -7.59 -2.50 -0.80
N GLU A 48 -7.40 -1.45 -1.58
CA GLU A 48 -8.48 -0.75 -2.29
C GLU A 48 -9.13 -1.66 -3.35
N ASN A 49 -8.33 -2.42 -4.08
CA ASN A 49 -8.84 -3.36 -5.09
C ASN A 49 -9.76 -4.40 -4.48
N LEU A 50 -9.35 -5.03 -3.37
CA LEU A 50 -10.16 -6.02 -2.67
C LEU A 50 -11.44 -5.40 -2.11
N CYS A 51 -11.32 -4.27 -1.42
CA CYS A 51 -12.46 -3.56 -0.83
C CYS A 51 -13.50 -3.16 -1.89
N ASN A 52 -13.05 -2.57 -2.98
CA ASN A 52 -13.93 -2.16 -4.08
C ASN A 52 -14.61 -3.36 -4.77
N TYR A 53 -13.89 -4.47 -4.93
CA TYR A 53 -14.47 -5.69 -5.49
C TYR A 53 -15.61 -6.24 -4.62
N ILE A 54 -15.38 -6.36 -3.31
CA ILE A 54 -16.38 -6.86 -2.38
C ILE A 54 -17.58 -5.91 -2.31
N ASN A 55 -17.34 -4.60 -2.16
CA ASN A 55 -18.39 -3.60 -2.12
C ASN A 55 -19.26 -3.60 -3.39
N ALA A 56 -18.65 -3.72 -4.57
CA ALA A 56 -19.38 -3.78 -5.81
C ALA A 56 -20.31 -5.01 -5.88
N GLY A 57 -19.83 -6.19 -5.47
CA GLY A 57 -20.62 -7.41 -5.41
C GLY A 57 -21.82 -7.30 -4.46
N GLU A 58 -21.61 -6.72 -3.29
CA GLU A 58 -22.66 -6.51 -2.28
C GLU A 58 -23.72 -5.48 -2.74
N ILE A 59 -23.27 -4.41 -3.38
CA ILE A 59 -24.19 -3.41 -3.97
C ILE A 59 -25.05 -4.05 -5.07
N GLU A 60 -24.46 -4.86 -5.95
CA GLU A 60 -25.21 -5.61 -6.97
C GLU A 60 -26.20 -6.61 -6.35
N ALA A 61 -25.87 -7.18 -5.20
CA ALA A 61 -26.77 -8.05 -4.42
C ALA A 61 -27.90 -7.29 -3.69
N GLY A 62 -27.91 -5.95 -3.72
CA GLY A 62 -28.93 -5.10 -3.14
C GLY A 62 -28.52 -4.45 -1.80
N ASN A 63 -27.30 -4.64 -1.33
CA ASN A 63 -26.77 -4.08 -0.09
C ASN A 63 -26.07 -2.74 -0.36
N ALA A 64 -26.84 -1.71 -0.72
CA ALA A 64 -26.32 -0.42 -1.20
C ALA A 64 -25.40 0.32 -0.20
N ASP A 65 -25.61 0.10 1.10
CA ASP A 65 -24.82 0.77 2.16
C ASP A 65 -23.67 -0.10 2.70
N PHE A 66 -23.41 -1.24 2.06
CA PHE A 66 -22.33 -2.13 2.49
C PHE A 66 -20.94 -1.49 2.28
N ASP A 67 -20.12 -1.60 3.31
CA ASP A 67 -18.72 -1.14 3.27
C ASP A 67 -17.83 -2.17 3.97
N TYR A 68 -17.06 -2.91 3.18
CA TYR A 68 -16.16 -3.94 3.68
C TYR A 68 -15.16 -3.41 4.73
N ALA A 69 -14.72 -2.16 4.58
CA ALA A 69 -13.80 -1.56 5.54
C ALA A 69 -14.39 -1.35 6.94
N LYS A 70 -15.70 -1.44 7.08
CA LYS A 70 -16.43 -1.31 8.37
C LYS A 70 -16.90 -2.64 8.94
N LEU A 71 -16.74 -3.73 8.19
CA LEU A 71 -17.09 -5.06 8.64
C LEU A 71 -16.17 -5.49 9.78
N SER A 72 -16.66 -6.34 10.70
CA SER A 72 -15.79 -6.97 11.68
C SER A 72 -14.90 -8.03 11.03
N ASP A 73 -13.75 -8.30 11.64
CA ASP A 73 -12.82 -9.33 11.13
C ASP A 73 -13.46 -10.72 11.19
N GLU A 74 -14.29 -10.99 12.21
CA GLU A 74 -15.01 -12.26 12.37
C GLU A 74 -15.99 -12.51 11.23
N GLU A 75 -16.78 -11.49 10.85
CA GLU A 75 -17.71 -11.58 9.72
C GLU A 75 -16.98 -11.74 8.40
N ALA A 76 -15.86 -11.02 8.21
CA ALA A 76 -15.06 -11.10 7.00
C ALA A 76 -14.37 -12.46 6.84
N GLU A 77 -13.98 -13.10 7.94
CA GLU A 77 -13.33 -14.41 7.95
C GLU A 77 -14.19 -15.50 7.30
N GLU A 78 -15.51 -15.40 7.40
CA GLU A 78 -16.43 -16.34 6.78
C GLU A 78 -16.34 -16.36 5.25
N ALA A 79 -15.93 -15.23 4.64
CA ALA A 79 -15.78 -15.10 3.19
C ALA A 79 -14.35 -15.42 2.69
N ARG A 80 -13.38 -15.66 3.58
CA ARG A 80 -11.96 -15.83 3.24
C ARG A 80 -11.73 -16.83 2.11
N GLU A 81 -12.27 -18.04 2.24
CA GLU A 81 -12.01 -19.12 1.29
C GLU A 81 -12.49 -18.74 -0.12
N GLY A 82 -13.70 -18.19 -0.23
CA GLY A 82 -14.25 -17.74 -1.51
C GLY A 82 -13.43 -16.61 -2.13
N LEU A 83 -13.04 -15.62 -1.31
CA LEU A 83 -12.24 -14.48 -1.79
C LEU A 83 -10.84 -14.90 -2.24
N VAL A 84 -10.19 -15.83 -1.54
CA VAL A 84 -8.89 -16.37 -1.98
C VAL A 84 -9.03 -17.12 -3.31
N GLN A 85 -10.11 -17.89 -3.49
CA GLN A 85 -10.37 -18.56 -4.77
C GLN A 85 -10.60 -17.58 -5.92
N GLU A 86 -11.32 -16.49 -5.67
CA GLU A 86 -11.68 -15.51 -6.70
C GLU A 86 -10.59 -14.47 -6.97
N LYS A 87 -9.93 -13.98 -5.91
CA LYS A 87 -8.96 -12.87 -5.99
C LYS A 87 -7.51 -13.31 -5.82
N GLY A 88 -7.27 -14.49 -5.28
CA GLY A 88 -5.94 -15.03 -5.04
C GLY A 88 -5.30 -14.59 -3.72
N PHE A 89 -5.96 -13.73 -2.93
CA PHE A 89 -5.48 -13.26 -1.63
C PHE A 89 -6.64 -12.74 -0.77
N PHE A 90 -6.35 -12.47 0.50
CA PHE A 90 -7.32 -11.95 1.47
C PHE A 90 -6.68 -10.95 2.41
N ILE A 91 -7.42 -9.91 2.77
CA ILE A 91 -7.03 -8.91 3.77
C ILE A 91 -8.23 -8.70 4.70
N LEU A 92 -8.02 -8.86 6.02
CA LEU A 92 -9.04 -8.54 7.02
C LEU A 92 -9.40 -7.04 6.99
N PRO A 93 -10.65 -6.66 7.31
CA PRO A 93 -11.03 -5.25 7.39
C PRO A 93 -10.09 -4.41 8.26
N SER A 94 -9.71 -4.90 9.46
CA SER A 94 -8.78 -4.20 10.35
C SER A 94 -7.38 -4.01 9.76
N GLU A 95 -7.00 -4.84 8.79
CA GLU A 95 -5.69 -4.85 8.14
C GLU A 95 -5.66 -4.11 6.80
N LEU A 96 -6.79 -3.61 6.32
CA LEU A 96 -6.85 -2.75 5.13
C LEU A 96 -6.00 -1.49 5.33
N PHE A 97 -5.35 -1.05 4.26
CA PHE A 97 -4.51 0.16 4.29
C PHE A 97 -5.22 1.37 4.92
N CYS A 98 -6.46 1.64 4.56
CA CYS A 98 -7.23 2.76 5.11
C CYS A 98 -7.41 2.69 6.63
N ASN A 99 -7.66 1.51 7.18
CA ASN A 99 -7.88 1.30 8.61
C ASN A 99 -6.57 1.32 9.40
N VAL A 100 -5.51 0.71 8.88
CA VAL A 100 -4.17 0.76 9.49
C VAL A 100 -3.67 2.21 9.48
N ARG A 101 -3.78 2.91 8.38
CA ARG A 101 -3.38 4.32 8.27
C ARG A 101 -4.16 5.22 9.23
N ALA A 102 -5.47 4.99 9.38
CA ALA A 102 -6.32 5.81 10.25
C ALA A 102 -5.90 5.76 11.73
N ARG A 103 -5.39 4.61 12.20
CA ARG A 103 -4.93 4.45 13.59
C ARG A 103 -3.41 4.54 13.78
N ALA A 104 -2.65 4.67 12.69
CA ALA A 104 -1.20 4.56 12.71
C ALA A 104 -0.51 5.54 13.66
N ALA A 105 -0.97 6.79 13.73
CA ALA A 105 -0.38 7.81 14.59
C ALA A 105 -0.50 7.51 16.10
N GLY A 106 -1.49 6.71 16.48
CA GLY A 106 -1.71 6.27 17.87
C GLY A 106 -1.21 4.84 18.15
N ASP A 107 -0.70 4.13 17.15
CA ASP A 107 -0.21 2.77 17.29
C ASP A 107 1.28 2.78 17.67
N GLU A 108 1.56 2.58 18.95
CA GLU A 108 2.95 2.51 19.47
C GLU A 108 3.72 1.30 18.95
N ASN A 109 3.04 0.30 18.40
CA ASN A 109 3.60 -0.90 17.79
C ASN A 109 3.35 -0.97 16.28
N LEU A 110 3.29 0.16 15.59
CA LEU A 110 2.99 0.22 14.16
C LEU A 110 3.92 -0.65 13.31
N ASN A 111 5.20 -0.73 13.66
CA ASN A 111 6.16 -1.62 13.00
C ASN A 111 5.72 -3.09 13.07
N GLU A 112 5.29 -3.57 14.23
CA GLU A 112 4.80 -4.95 14.40
C GLU A 112 3.45 -5.16 13.71
N THR A 113 2.58 -4.15 13.74
CA THR A 113 1.29 -4.16 13.02
C THR A 113 1.52 -4.34 11.52
N LEU A 114 2.38 -3.55 10.90
CA LEU A 114 2.68 -3.66 9.47
C LEU A 114 3.34 -5.00 9.11
N GLU A 115 4.30 -5.46 9.91
CA GLU A 115 4.94 -6.75 9.69
C GLU A 115 3.92 -7.90 9.73
N THR A 116 2.99 -7.85 10.68
CA THR A 116 1.92 -8.84 10.82
C THR A 116 0.96 -8.80 9.63
N VAL A 117 0.53 -7.60 9.24
CA VAL A 117 -0.35 -7.41 8.07
C VAL A 117 0.28 -7.97 6.81
N PHE A 118 1.54 -7.65 6.53
CA PHE A 118 2.24 -8.13 5.33
C PHE A 118 2.38 -9.65 5.33
N ARG A 119 2.69 -10.25 6.48
CA ARG A 119 2.76 -11.71 6.63
C ARG A 119 1.41 -12.38 6.41
N HIS A 120 0.32 -11.78 6.92
CA HIS A 120 -1.03 -12.28 6.71
C HIS A 120 -1.44 -12.21 5.24
N ILE A 121 -1.12 -11.11 4.54
CA ILE A 121 -1.41 -10.96 3.11
C ILE A 121 -0.68 -12.02 2.29
N GLU A 122 0.63 -12.17 2.47
CA GLU A 122 1.42 -13.18 1.77
C GLU A 122 0.94 -14.60 2.10
N GLY A 123 0.68 -14.87 3.39
CA GLY A 123 0.17 -16.16 3.84
C GLY A 123 -1.21 -16.51 3.28
N SER A 124 -2.08 -15.52 3.06
CA SER A 124 -3.41 -15.74 2.49
C SER A 124 -3.38 -16.24 1.05
N ALA A 125 -2.33 -15.91 0.30
CA ALA A 125 -2.16 -16.33 -1.08
C ALA A 125 -1.56 -17.75 -1.24
N GLN A 126 -1.08 -18.37 -0.15
CA GLN A 126 -0.52 -19.71 -0.20
C GLN A 126 -1.53 -20.73 -0.71
N GLY A 127 -1.11 -21.56 -1.65
CA GLY A 127 -1.96 -22.55 -2.31
C GLY A 127 -2.92 -22.00 -3.37
N SER A 128 -2.94 -20.69 -3.60
CA SER A 128 -3.66 -20.05 -4.69
C SER A 128 -2.79 -19.89 -5.95
N GLU A 129 -3.41 -19.55 -7.08
CA GLU A 129 -2.68 -19.22 -8.31
C GLU A 129 -1.79 -17.97 -8.15
N SER A 130 -2.07 -17.13 -7.16
CA SER A 130 -1.34 -15.89 -6.87
C SER A 130 -0.14 -16.08 -5.94
N GLU A 131 0.07 -17.27 -5.37
CA GLU A 131 1.13 -17.54 -4.39
C GLU A 131 2.50 -17.04 -4.85
N GLY A 132 2.89 -17.35 -6.09
CA GLY A 132 4.17 -16.92 -6.64
C GLY A 132 4.33 -15.41 -6.80
N SER A 133 3.22 -14.68 -6.92
CA SER A 133 3.22 -13.22 -7.04
C SER A 133 3.29 -12.53 -5.68
N PHE A 134 2.83 -13.18 -4.62
CA PHE A 134 2.79 -12.62 -3.25
C PHE A 134 3.96 -13.06 -2.38
N ALA A 135 4.59 -14.21 -2.67
CA ALA A 135 5.71 -14.71 -1.88
C ALA A 135 6.89 -13.73 -1.90
N GLY A 136 7.30 -13.28 -0.73
CA GLY A 136 8.41 -12.33 -0.57
C GLY A 136 8.14 -10.91 -1.04
N LEU A 137 6.87 -10.56 -1.31
CA LEU A 137 6.49 -9.24 -1.85
C LEU A 137 6.95 -8.07 -0.97
N PHE A 138 6.94 -8.26 0.34
CA PHE A 138 7.32 -7.25 1.33
C PHE A 138 8.69 -7.51 1.99
N ASP A 139 9.51 -8.43 1.47
CA ASP A 139 10.80 -8.79 2.07
C ASP A 139 11.75 -7.60 2.21
N ASP A 140 11.73 -6.69 1.25
CA ASP A 140 12.56 -5.47 1.26
C ASP A 140 11.93 -4.31 2.07
N TYR A 141 10.76 -4.53 2.67
CA TYR A 141 10.07 -3.54 3.51
C TYR A 141 10.41 -3.78 4.99
N ASP A 142 11.63 -3.42 5.39
CA ASP A 142 12.11 -3.64 6.77
C ASP A 142 11.57 -2.57 7.72
N VAL A 143 10.49 -2.89 8.43
CA VAL A 143 9.84 -2.01 9.43
C VAL A 143 10.70 -1.77 10.68
N ASN A 144 11.74 -2.61 10.89
CA ASN A 144 12.62 -2.56 12.05
C ASN A 144 14.00 -1.99 11.71
N SER A 145 14.22 -1.52 10.50
CA SER A 145 15.49 -0.96 10.07
C SER A 145 15.92 0.25 10.92
N ASN A 146 17.16 0.23 11.38
CA ASN A 146 17.77 1.37 12.06
C ASN A 146 17.88 2.62 11.17
N LYS A 147 17.79 2.46 9.84
CA LYS A 147 17.74 3.56 8.87
C LYS A 147 16.47 4.39 9.00
N LEU A 148 15.33 3.78 9.38
CA LEU A 148 14.10 4.50 9.71
C LEU A 148 14.22 5.30 11.01
N GLY A 149 14.98 4.78 11.97
CA GLY A 149 15.19 5.43 13.27
C GLY A 149 15.87 4.51 14.26
N ALA A 150 16.59 5.11 15.20
CA ALA A 150 17.33 4.36 16.22
C ALA A 150 16.43 3.71 17.29
N THR A 151 15.18 4.17 17.42
CA THR A 151 14.20 3.65 18.37
C THR A 151 12.92 3.24 17.65
N VAL A 152 12.12 2.37 18.27
CA VAL A 152 10.80 1.98 17.73
C VAL A 152 9.92 3.21 17.49
N ALA A 153 9.88 4.15 18.44
CA ALA A 153 9.09 5.37 18.30
C ALA A 153 9.49 6.20 17.06
N LYS A 154 10.81 6.36 16.82
CA LYS A 154 11.30 7.08 15.63
C LYS A 154 11.03 6.33 14.33
N ARG A 155 11.15 5.01 14.32
CA ARG A 155 10.78 4.19 13.16
C ARG A 155 9.30 4.32 12.85
N ASN A 156 8.45 4.21 13.88
CA ASN A 156 7.00 4.35 13.71
C ASN A 156 6.60 5.75 13.22
N GLU A 157 7.27 6.81 13.68
CA GLU A 157 7.07 8.17 13.16
C GLU A 157 7.31 8.24 11.64
N LYS A 158 8.37 7.62 11.14
CA LYS A 158 8.67 7.57 9.70
C LYS A 158 7.65 6.71 8.94
N LEU A 159 7.23 5.58 9.51
CA LEU A 159 6.19 4.73 8.91
C LEU A 159 4.85 5.47 8.81
N VAL A 160 4.46 6.26 9.80
CA VAL A 160 3.26 7.13 9.74
C VAL A 160 3.37 8.12 8.58
N LYS A 161 4.50 8.80 8.44
CA LYS A 161 4.74 9.75 7.35
C LYS A 161 4.65 9.07 5.97
N LEU A 162 5.20 7.88 5.85
CA LEU A 162 5.14 7.07 4.63
C LEU A 162 3.70 6.67 4.28
N LEU A 163 2.94 6.17 5.24
CA LEU A 163 1.52 5.82 5.05
C LEU A 163 0.69 7.04 4.66
N ASN A 164 0.86 8.17 5.34
CA ASN A 164 0.15 9.41 5.03
C ASN A 164 0.53 9.95 3.64
N GLY A 165 1.81 9.95 3.30
CA GLY A 165 2.28 10.41 2.00
C GLY A 165 1.72 9.60 0.85
N VAL A 166 1.69 8.27 0.98
CA VAL A 166 1.09 7.39 -0.02
C VAL A 166 -0.43 7.54 -0.05
N ALA A 167 -1.10 7.74 1.10
CA ALA A 167 -2.54 7.98 1.15
C ALA A 167 -2.96 9.24 0.39
N ASP A 168 -2.11 10.27 0.38
CA ASP A 168 -2.35 11.54 -0.31
C ASP A 168 -2.12 11.47 -1.82
N MET A 169 -1.51 10.40 -2.33
CA MET A 169 -1.36 10.18 -3.76
C MET A 169 -2.72 9.96 -4.42
N LYS A 170 -2.98 10.64 -5.52
CA LYS A 170 -4.16 10.42 -6.34
C LYS A 170 -3.92 9.21 -7.26
N LEU A 171 -4.11 8.02 -6.72
CA LEU A 171 -4.01 6.78 -7.51
C LEU A 171 -5.32 6.41 -8.20
N GLY A 172 -6.46 6.96 -7.77
CA GLY A 172 -7.82 6.84 -8.34
C GLY A 172 -8.27 5.43 -8.70
N ASP A 173 -9.42 5.33 -9.31
CA ASP A 173 -9.87 4.08 -9.91
C ASP A 173 -9.02 3.78 -11.17
N VAL A 174 -8.55 2.56 -11.34
CA VAL A 174 -7.74 2.13 -12.50
C VAL A 174 -8.41 2.51 -13.84
N LYS A 175 -9.74 2.60 -13.86
CA LYS A 175 -10.51 3.01 -15.03
C LYS A 175 -10.41 4.51 -15.36
N ASP A 176 -10.11 5.35 -14.39
CA ASP A 176 -10.06 6.80 -14.54
C ASP A 176 -8.63 7.34 -14.76
N HIS A 177 -7.61 6.53 -14.48
CA HIS A 177 -6.22 6.92 -14.69
C HIS A 177 -5.77 6.74 -16.13
N GLN A 178 -5.03 7.73 -16.61
CA GLN A 178 -4.38 7.70 -17.92
C GLN A 178 -2.95 7.14 -17.85
N ILE A 179 -2.39 7.01 -16.65
CA ILE A 179 -1.03 6.47 -16.42
C ILE A 179 -1.08 5.17 -15.62
N ASP A 180 -0.09 4.33 -15.83
CA ASP A 180 0.25 3.25 -14.90
C ASP A 180 1.02 3.86 -13.72
N ALA A 181 0.32 4.18 -12.63
CA ALA A 181 0.91 4.85 -11.49
C ALA A 181 2.06 4.05 -10.85
N PHE A 182 1.98 2.73 -10.84
CA PHE A 182 3.06 1.88 -10.32
C PHE A 182 4.28 1.87 -11.23
N GLY A 183 4.06 1.64 -12.53
CA GLY A 183 5.13 1.67 -13.52
C GLY A 183 5.82 3.02 -13.57
N ASP A 184 5.06 4.12 -13.57
CA ASP A 184 5.60 5.47 -13.57
C ASP A 184 6.38 5.78 -12.27
N ALA A 185 5.86 5.43 -11.11
CA ALA A 185 6.55 5.59 -9.83
C ALA A 185 7.86 4.79 -9.79
N TYR A 186 7.85 3.55 -10.28
CA TYR A 186 9.04 2.72 -10.37
C TYR A 186 10.10 3.36 -11.25
N GLU A 187 9.75 3.75 -12.47
CA GLU A 187 10.68 4.39 -13.41
C GLU A 187 11.23 5.71 -12.87
N TYR A 188 10.36 6.52 -12.28
CA TYR A 188 10.74 7.79 -11.67
C TYR A 188 11.73 7.60 -10.52
N LEU A 189 11.45 6.68 -9.59
CA LEU A 189 12.33 6.36 -8.47
C LEU A 189 13.67 5.80 -8.95
N MET A 190 13.68 4.95 -9.96
CA MET A 190 14.92 4.45 -10.56
C MET A 190 15.76 5.57 -11.16
N THR A 191 15.15 6.50 -11.88
CA THR A 191 15.83 7.65 -12.47
C THR A 191 16.36 8.61 -11.40
N MET A 192 15.57 8.89 -10.39
CA MET A 192 15.90 9.78 -9.27
C MET A 192 17.13 9.30 -8.49
N TYR A 193 17.31 7.99 -8.37
CA TYR A 193 18.39 7.40 -7.60
C TYR A 193 19.56 6.87 -8.45
N ALA A 194 19.37 6.60 -9.74
CA ALA A 194 20.48 6.27 -10.64
C ALA A 194 21.45 7.45 -10.82
N SER A 195 20.96 8.68 -10.74
CA SER A 195 21.79 9.89 -10.82
C SER A 195 22.62 10.16 -9.55
N ASN A 196 22.34 9.48 -8.45
CA ASN A 196 23.04 9.62 -7.17
C ASN A 196 24.11 8.53 -6.94
N ALA A 197 24.25 7.59 -7.87
CA ALA A 197 25.23 6.49 -7.82
C ALA A 197 26.51 6.78 -8.64
N GLY A 198 26.68 8.02 -9.10
CA GLY A 198 27.86 8.51 -9.86
C GLY A 198 28.75 9.41 -9.05
#